data_502d9b68b60e74f4eba318195b276cd1
#
_entry.id   502d9b68b60e74f4eba318195b276cd1
#
_cell.length_a   1.000
_cell.length_b   1.000
_cell.length_c   1.000
_cell.angle_alpha   90.00
_cell.angle_beta   90.00
_cell.angle_gamma   90.00
#
_symmetry.space_group_name_H-M   'P 1'
#
loop_
_entity.id
_entity.type
_entity.pdbx_description
1 polymer ?
#
loop_
_entity_poly.entity_id
_entity_poly.type
_entity_poly.pdbx_seq_one_letter_code
_entity_poly.pdbx_strand_id
1 'polypeptide(L)'
;MFQKHEYVRSKKLLNLVAGLDCQACGSGNMVQAAHANWGGGKGRGIKADDNLVAALCLKCHYEIDQGKDLTKEQRQQKWLLAHVNTVARLQESEQWPVDVPTPTFTIEAQLSPLEGR
;
A
#
# COMPACT_ATOMS: atom_id res chain seq x y z
N MET A 1 -13.31 -17.18 -24.24
CA MET A 1 -12.23 -17.49 -23.35
C MET A 1 -11.88 -16.31 -22.47
N PHE A 2 -11.72 -16.53 -21.20
CA PHE A 2 -11.37 -15.43 -20.32
C PHE A 2 -9.88 -15.46 -20.04
N GLN A 3 -9.35 -14.31 -19.72
CA GLN A 3 -7.95 -14.19 -19.46
C GLN A 3 -7.70 -14.44 -17.99
N LYS A 4 -6.57 -15.06 -17.75
CA LYS A 4 -6.13 -15.27 -16.40
C LYS A 4 -5.57 -13.96 -15.86
N HIS A 5 -5.97 -13.62 -14.65
CA HIS A 5 -5.43 -12.43 -14.02
C HIS A 5 -3.94 -12.66 -13.70
N GLU A 6 -3.13 -11.72 -14.09
CA GLU A 6 -1.71 -11.78 -13.80
C GLU A 6 -1.42 -10.87 -12.63
N TYR A 7 -1.03 -11.47 -11.52
CA TYR A 7 -0.71 -10.71 -10.34
C TYR A 7 0.64 -10.05 -10.47
N VAL A 8 0.74 -8.83 -9.98
CA VAL A 8 2.01 -8.15 -9.91
C VAL A 8 2.81 -8.75 -8.76
N ARG A 9 4.00 -9.22 -9.07
CA ARG A 9 4.88 -9.80 -8.07
C ARG A 9 6.24 -9.12 -8.17
N SER A 10 6.70 -8.53 -7.10
CA SER A 10 7.99 -7.84 -7.10
C SER A 10 8.60 -7.89 -5.71
N LYS A 11 9.46 -8.87 -5.51
CA LYS A 11 10.18 -8.98 -4.26
C LYS A 11 11.04 -7.75 -4.02
N LYS A 12 11.59 -7.19 -5.09
CA LYS A 12 12.40 -5.98 -4.98
C LYS A 12 11.56 -4.84 -4.39
N LEU A 13 10.34 -4.67 -4.89
CA LEU A 13 9.48 -3.60 -4.38
C LEU A 13 9.14 -3.84 -2.92
N LEU A 14 8.81 -5.06 -2.55
CA LEU A 14 8.47 -5.37 -1.16
C LEU A 14 9.62 -5.06 -0.23
N ASN A 15 10.84 -5.37 -0.66
CA ASN A 15 12.02 -5.09 0.16
C ASN A 15 12.25 -3.58 0.28
N LEU A 16 12.05 -2.84 -0.80
CA LEU A 16 12.20 -1.39 -0.75
C LEU A 16 11.17 -0.76 0.19
N VAL A 17 9.93 -1.24 0.13
CA VAL A 17 8.88 -0.74 1.01
C VAL A 17 9.22 -1.01 2.46
N ALA A 18 9.68 -2.22 2.76
CA ALA A 18 10.03 -2.57 4.14
C ALA A 18 11.21 -1.77 4.67
N GLY A 19 11.98 -1.16 3.78
CA GLY A 19 13.10 -0.33 4.18
C GLY A 19 12.75 1.13 4.46
N LEU A 20 11.50 1.52 4.21
CA LEU A 20 11.05 2.88 4.51
C LEU A 20 10.59 2.99 5.95
N ASP A 21 10.49 4.21 6.44
CA ASP A 21 9.81 4.44 7.70
C ASP A 21 8.31 4.23 7.52
N CYS A 22 7.61 3.99 8.61
CA CYS A 22 6.16 3.84 8.57
C CYS A 22 5.54 5.10 7.99
N GLN A 23 4.77 4.96 6.95
CA GLN A 23 4.19 6.12 6.28
C GLN A 23 2.89 6.57 6.94
N ALA A 24 2.52 5.94 8.06
CA ALA A 24 1.38 6.38 8.85
C ALA A 24 1.82 7.13 10.10
N CYS A 25 2.83 6.64 10.82
CA CYS A 25 3.25 7.28 12.08
C CYS A 25 4.70 7.73 12.08
N GLY A 26 5.48 7.38 11.08
CA GLY A 26 6.87 7.82 10.97
C GLY A 26 7.88 6.95 11.69
N SER A 27 7.43 5.89 12.37
CA SER A 27 8.34 5.02 13.09
C SER A 27 9.22 4.22 12.13
N GLY A 28 10.48 4.05 12.47
CA GLY A 28 11.37 3.19 11.71
C GLY A 28 11.43 1.78 12.25
N ASN A 29 10.55 1.43 13.18
CA ASN A 29 10.62 0.19 13.92
C ASN A 29 9.71 -0.86 13.32
N MET A 30 10.30 -1.97 12.88
CA MET A 30 9.56 -3.12 12.39
C MET A 30 8.56 -2.77 11.31
N VAL A 31 9.05 -2.07 10.28
CA VAL A 31 8.20 -1.69 9.15
C VAL A 31 8.05 -2.88 8.21
N GLN A 32 6.84 -3.05 7.72
CA GLN A 32 6.50 -4.16 6.83
C GLN A 32 5.83 -3.61 5.57
N ALA A 33 5.91 -4.39 4.50
CA ALA A 33 5.14 -4.10 3.30
C ALA A 33 3.74 -4.68 3.51
N ALA A 34 2.79 -3.81 3.81
CA ALA A 34 1.45 -4.23 4.18
C ALA A 34 0.52 -4.16 2.97
N HIS A 35 0.08 -5.32 2.49
CA HIS A 35 -0.87 -5.39 1.39
C HIS A 35 -2.25 -4.95 1.85
N ALA A 36 -3.04 -4.44 0.92
CA ALA A 36 -4.43 -4.16 1.22
C ALA A 36 -5.18 -5.47 1.42
N ASN A 37 -5.99 -5.54 2.48
CA ASN A 37 -6.77 -6.73 2.78
C ASN A 37 -8.21 -6.62 2.31
N TRP A 38 -8.48 -5.68 1.45
CA TRP A 38 -9.80 -5.43 0.90
C TRP A 38 -9.63 -4.92 -0.52
N GLY A 39 -10.73 -4.72 -1.18
CA GLY A 39 -10.67 -4.11 -2.48
C GLY A 39 -10.83 -5.10 -3.59
N GLY A 40 -10.78 -4.57 -4.78
CA GLY A 40 -11.16 -5.30 -5.95
C GLY A 40 -10.31 -6.51 -6.24
N GLY A 41 -10.96 -7.56 -6.60
CA GLY A 41 -10.25 -8.73 -7.02
C GLY A 41 -9.73 -9.61 -5.91
N LYS A 42 -9.77 -9.13 -4.68
CA LYS A 42 -9.27 -9.95 -3.59
C LYS A 42 -10.37 -10.87 -3.12
N GLY A 43 -10.21 -12.12 -3.38
CA GLY A 43 -11.13 -13.11 -2.91
C GLY A 43 -10.44 -14.04 -1.95
N ARG A 44 -11.19 -15.04 -1.51
CA ARG A 44 -10.61 -16.02 -0.61
C ARG A 44 -9.46 -16.74 -1.31
N GLY A 45 -8.32 -16.77 -0.67
CA GLY A 45 -7.16 -17.46 -1.21
C GLY A 45 -6.44 -16.71 -2.30
N ILE A 46 -6.86 -15.49 -2.62
CA ILE A 46 -6.23 -14.69 -3.66
C ILE A 46 -5.33 -13.67 -3.00
N LYS A 47 -4.06 -13.65 -3.42
CA LYS A 47 -3.11 -12.70 -2.88
C LYS A 47 -3.26 -11.35 -3.58
N ALA A 48 -3.06 -10.28 -2.83
CA ALA A 48 -3.07 -8.95 -3.41
C ALA A 48 -1.82 -8.75 -4.26
N ASP A 49 -1.92 -7.84 -5.22
CA ASP A 49 -0.77 -7.48 -6.04
C ASP A 49 0.30 -6.80 -5.19
N ASP A 50 1.56 -7.04 -5.52
CA ASP A 50 2.67 -6.49 -4.75
C ASP A 50 2.81 -4.98 -4.90
N ASN A 51 2.19 -4.38 -5.88
CA ASN A 51 2.21 -2.91 -6.00
C ASN A 51 1.11 -2.25 -5.17
N LEU A 52 0.29 -3.04 -4.46
CA LEU A 52 -0.74 -2.52 -3.57
C LEU A 52 -0.29 -2.70 -2.13
N VAL A 53 0.78 -1.99 -1.78
CA VAL A 53 1.38 -2.13 -0.45
C VAL A 53 1.64 -0.76 0.15
N ALA A 54 1.72 -0.74 1.47
CA ALA A 54 2.07 0.46 2.21
C ALA A 54 3.14 0.09 3.24
N ALA A 55 4.07 1.02 3.47
CA ALA A 55 5.09 0.82 4.50
C ALA A 55 4.46 1.14 5.84
N LEU A 56 4.24 0.14 6.66
CA LEU A 56 3.58 0.30 7.96
C LEU A 56 4.35 -0.44 9.04
N CYS A 57 4.54 0.22 10.18
CA CYS A 57 5.12 -0.47 11.32
C CYS A 57 4.12 -1.48 11.85
N LEU A 58 4.62 -2.37 12.70
CA LEU A 58 3.79 -3.46 13.21
C LEU A 58 2.51 -2.93 13.88
N LYS A 59 2.64 -1.86 14.66
CA LYS A 59 1.48 -1.30 15.36
C LYS A 59 0.44 -0.75 14.38
N CYS A 60 0.88 0.04 13.40
CA CYS A 60 -0.06 0.61 12.45
C CYS A 60 -0.68 -0.45 11.55
N HIS A 61 0.10 -1.46 11.19
CA HIS A 61 -0.40 -2.56 10.40
C HIS A 61 -1.50 -3.30 11.16
N TYR A 62 -1.27 -3.55 12.44
CA TYR A 62 -2.26 -4.22 13.27
C TYR A 62 -3.54 -3.39 13.40
N GLU A 63 -3.39 -2.08 13.60
CA GLU A 63 -4.56 -1.21 13.74
C GLU A 63 -5.43 -1.22 12.48
N ILE A 64 -4.78 -1.26 11.33
CA ILE A 64 -5.51 -1.26 10.07
C ILE A 64 -6.21 -2.59 9.84
N ASP A 65 -5.57 -3.69 10.22
CA ASP A 65 -6.14 -5.01 9.99
C ASP A 65 -7.19 -5.38 11.01
N GLN A 66 -6.96 -5.05 12.28
CA GLN A 66 -7.77 -5.59 13.35
C GLN A 66 -8.10 -4.57 14.44
N GLY A 67 -7.78 -3.30 14.22
CA GLY A 67 -8.02 -2.30 15.23
C GLY A 67 -9.49 -2.13 15.52
N LYS A 68 -9.84 -2.05 16.80
CA LYS A 68 -11.23 -1.90 17.21
C LYS A 68 -11.65 -0.45 17.34
N ASP A 69 -10.68 0.45 17.40
CA ASP A 69 -10.96 1.86 17.62
C ASP A 69 -11.24 2.60 16.32
N LEU A 70 -11.06 1.96 15.19
CA LEU A 70 -11.27 2.58 13.89
C LEU A 70 -12.40 1.89 13.16
N THR A 71 -13.21 2.67 12.46
CA THR A 71 -14.20 2.06 11.57
C THR A 71 -13.50 1.44 10.37
N LYS A 72 -14.26 0.63 9.63
CA LYS A 72 -13.73 0.03 8.42
C LYS A 72 -13.24 1.11 7.46
N GLU A 73 -14.02 2.17 7.29
CA GLU A 73 -13.65 3.26 6.40
C GLU A 73 -12.40 3.97 6.88
N GLN A 74 -12.28 4.18 8.18
CA GLN A 74 -11.09 4.82 8.73
C GLN A 74 -9.85 3.97 8.52
N ARG A 75 -9.97 2.67 8.67
CA ARG A 75 -8.83 1.77 8.45
C ARG A 75 -8.40 1.77 7.00
N GLN A 76 -9.35 1.75 6.09
CA GLN A 76 -9.03 1.79 4.66
C GLN A 76 -8.39 3.11 4.29
N GLN A 77 -8.90 4.21 4.84
CA GLN A 77 -8.33 5.52 4.55
C GLN A 77 -6.90 5.63 5.08
N LYS A 78 -6.66 5.11 6.27
CA LYS A 78 -5.32 5.13 6.85
C LYS A 78 -4.34 4.35 5.97
N TRP A 79 -4.76 3.17 5.50
CA TRP A 79 -3.92 2.39 4.60
C TRP A 79 -3.69 3.13 3.30
N LEU A 80 -4.73 3.70 2.72
CA LEU A 80 -4.62 4.38 1.44
C LEU A 80 -3.64 5.55 1.49
N LEU A 81 -3.72 6.36 2.54
CA LEU A 81 -2.81 7.48 2.69
C LEU A 81 -1.37 6.99 2.83
N ALA A 82 -1.17 5.94 3.59
CA ALA A 82 0.17 5.37 3.75
C ALA A 82 0.67 4.80 2.43
N HIS A 83 -0.22 4.16 1.67
CA HIS A 83 0.15 3.61 0.37
C HIS A 83 0.57 4.72 -0.61
N VAL A 84 -0.22 5.77 -0.70
CA VAL A 84 0.11 6.88 -1.61
C VAL A 84 1.46 7.49 -1.23
N ASN A 85 1.70 7.66 0.07
CA ASN A 85 2.97 8.20 0.54
C ASN A 85 4.12 7.24 0.23
N THR A 86 3.90 5.93 0.38
CA THR A 86 4.91 4.94 0.07
C THR A 86 5.33 5.04 -1.39
N VAL A 87 4.35 5.07 -2.29
CA VAL A 87 4.62 5.17 -3.72
C VAL A 87 5.37 6.48 -4.02
N ALA A 88 4.90 7.58 -3.44
CA ALA A 88 5.53 8.87 -3.68
C ALA A 88 6.98 8.88 -3.23
N ARG A 89 7.26 8.30 -2.06
CA ARG A 89 8.64 8.25 -1.56
C ARG A 89 9.56 7.49 -2.50
N LEU A 90 9.10 6.35 -2.99
CA LEU A 90 9.93 5.55 -3.87
C LEU A 90 10.08 6.18 -5.25
N GLN A 91 9.05 6.90 -5.71
CA GLN A 91 9.16 7.60 -6.98
C GLN A 91 10.10 8.80 -6.87
N GLU A 92 10.01 9.54 -5.78
CA GLU A 92 10.86 10.70 -5.56
C GLU A 92 12.32 10.33 -5.46
N SER A 93 12.61 9.18 -4.86
CA SER A 93 13.98 8.71 -4.72
C SER A 93 14.44 7.90 -5.94
N GLU A 94 13.58 7.79 -6.95
CA GLU A 94 13.88 7.05 -8.18
C GLU A 94 14.18 5.58 -7.91
N GLN A 95 13.51 5.03 -6.89
CA GLN A 95 13.68 3.62 -6.54
C GLN A 95 12.50 2.76 -6.97
N TRP A 96 11.40 3.38 -7.39
CA TRP A 96 10.26 2.58 -7.84
C TRP A 96 10.68 1.74 -9.03
N PRO A 97 10.51 0.41 -8.97
CA PRO A 97 10.99 -0.46 -10.06
C PRO A 97 10.29 -0.14 -11.37
N VAL A 98 11.06 -0.05 -12.44
CA VAL A 98 10.52 0.36 -13.74
C VAL A 98 9.57 -0.67 -14.32
N ASP A 99 9.69 -1.92 -13.91
CA ASP A 99 8.83 -2.98 -14.42
C ASP A 99 7.57 -3.18 -13.56
N VAL A 100 7.36 -2.35 -12.56
CA VAL A 100 6.19 -2.45 -11.69
C VAL A 100 5.26 -1.28 -12.00
N PRO A 101 4.04 -1.54 -12.46
CA PRO A 101 3.12 -0.43 -12.75
C PRO A 101 2.63 0.22 -11.48
N THR A 102 2.37 1.53 -11.55
CA THR A 102 1.72 2.24 -10.46
C THR A 102 0.22 1.99 -10.58
N PRO A 103 -0.44 1.60 -9.48
CA PRO A 103 -1.88 1.32 -9.57
C PRO A 103 -2.66 2.54 -10.03
N THR A 104 -3.70 2.32 -10.80
CA THR A 104 -4.49 3.40 -11.36
C THR A 104 -5.05 4.32 -10.27
N PHE A 105 -5.60 3.74 -9.21
CA PHE A 105 -6.18 4.58 -8.16
C PHE A 105 -5.11 5.38 -7.43
N THR A 106 -3.86 4.89 -7.41
CA THR A 106 -2.77 5.64 -6.82
C THR A 106 -2.48 6.88 -7.65
N ILE A 107 -2.44 6.71 -8.97
CA ILE A 107 -2.22 7.82 -9.87
C ILE A 107 -3.33 8.85 -9.71
N GLU A 108 -4.57 8.39 -9.63
CA GLU A 108 -5.71 9.29 -9.47
C GLU A 108 -5.63 10.04 -8.15
N ALA A 109 -5.22 9.36 -7.08
CA ALA A 109 -5.11 10.01 -5.78
C ALA A 109 -4.00 11.05 -5.78
N GLN A 110 -2.92 10.80 -6.53
CA GLN A 110 -1.82 11.76 -6.62
C GLN A 110 -2.20 12.98 -7.44
N LEU A 111 -3.04 12.79 -8.46
CA LEU A 111 -3.45 13.88 -9.33
C LEU A 111 -4.57 14.71 -8.72
N SER A 112 -5.40 14.11 -7.87
CA SER A 112 -6.51 14.81 -7.25
C SER A 112 -6.10 15.18 -5.83
N PRO A 113 -5.72 16.41 -5.60
CA PRO A 113 -5.33 16.80 -4.25
C PRO A 113 -6.45 16.45 -3.30
N LEU A 114 -6.10 15.92 -2.17
CA LEU A 114 -7.10 15.60 -1.17
C LEU A 114 -7.63 16.91 -0.62
N GLU A 115 -8.88 17.14 -0.86
CA GLU A 115 -9.44 18.39 -0.43
C GLU A 115 -9.56 18.46 1.05
N GLY A 116 -9.64 19.62 1.56
CA GLY A 116 -9.68 19.78 2.97
C GLY A 116 -8.34 19.57 3.58
N ARG A 117 -7.44 19.26 2.71
CA ARG A 117 -6.14 19.04 3.17
C ARG A 117 -5.41 20.17 3.06
#